data_38ee7762bc667494866d25cd8cb3a48a
#
_entry.id   38ee7762bc667494866d25cd8cb3a48a
#
_cell.length_a   1.000
_cell.length_b   1.000
_cell.length_c   1.000
_cell.angle_alpha   90.00
_cell.angle_beta   90.00
_cell.angle_gamma   90.00
#
_symmetry.space_group_name_H-M   'P 1'
#
loop_
_entity.id
_entity.type
_entity.pdbx_description
1 polymer ?
#
loop_
_entity_poly.entity_id
_entity_poly.type
_entity_poly.pdbx_seq_one_letter_code
_entity_poly.pdbx_strand_id
1 'polypeptide(L)'
;MPRLTIAYDAHDPARLARFWATLLDRQPTDDPLPPGQTLPSTLLPGADGQLGLRFTPSSTAKRGANRMHLHLTSTSDADQQRTVAKALGLGATHLDVGQRPEEGHIVLADPEGNEFCVIEPGNSFLAGCGYLGELACDGAREVGLFWSAALGWPLVWDQGEETAIQSPQGGTKVAWGGPPDAPVQAPHRQRFDLTAPGGDQQAEVGRLTGLGATWLRAAADGSAVLIDPGGNEFRLHR
;
A
#
# COMPACT_ATOMS: atom_id res chain seq x y z
N MET A 1 7.63 -17.51 -0.79
CA MET A 1 6.95 -16.53 0.08
C MET A 1 5.90 -15.84 -0.75
N PRO A 2 4.74 -15.46 -0.16
CA PRO A 2 3.72 -14.71 -0.88
C PRO A 2 4.30 -13.37 -1.37
N ARG A 3 3.86 -12.92 -2.56
CA ARG A 3 4.23 -11.60 -3.08
C ARG A 3 3.16 -10.61 -2.67
N LEU A 4 3.58 -9.50 -2.06
CA LEU A 4 2.70 -8.41 -1.65
C LEU A 4 2.64 -7.32 -2.72
N THR A 5 1.43 -6.89 -3.05
CA THR A 5 1.14 -5.75 -3.91
C THR A 5 0.06 -4.90 -3.23
N ILE A 6 0.10 -3.58 -3.41
CA ILE A 6 -0.95 -2.68 -2.95
C ILE A 6 -1.88 -2.41 -4.11
N ALA A 7 -3.15 -2.78 -3.97
CA ALA A 7 -4.16 -2.51 -4.98
C ALA A 7 -4.93 -1.22 -4.66
N TYR A 8 -5.14 -0.42 -5.68
CA TYR A 8 -5.94 0.80 -5.69
C TYR A 8 -7.15 0.62 -6.59
N ASP A 9 -8.33 0.76 -6.06
CA ASP A 9 -9.54 0.92 -6.84
C ASP A 9 -9.59 2.34 -7.39
N ALA A 10 -9.69 2.52 -8.72
CA ALA A 10 -9.59 3.80 -9.40
C ALA A 10 -10.72 4.00 -10.42
N HIS A 11 -11.21 5.22 -10.56
CA HIS A 11 -12.14 5.58 -11.64
C HIS A 11 -11.43 5.59 -13.00
N ASP A 12 -10.20 6.10 -13.03
CA ASP A 12 -9.31 6.05 -14.21
C ASP A 12 -7.99 5.37 -13.84
N PRO A 13 -7.95 4.02 -13.82
CA PRO A 13 -6.75 3.28 -13.45
C PRO A 13 -5.57 3.55 -14.38
N ALA A 14 -5.81 3.84 -15.66
CA ALA A 14 -4.74 4.14 -16.60
C ALA A 14 -4.09 5.50 -16.31
N ARG A 15 -4.88 6.52 -15.94
CA ARG A 15 -4.36 7.82 -15.51
C ARG A 15 -3.56 7.70 -14.21
N LEU A 16 -4.12 6.99 -13.24
CA LEU A 16 -3.49 6.79 -11.94
C LEU A 16 -2.18 5.99 -12.08
N ALA A 17 -2.19 4.93 -12.89
CA ALA A 17 -0.99 4.15 -13.21
C ALA A 17 0.11 5.01 -13.87
N ARG A 18 -0.23 5.87 -14.83
CA ARG A 18 0.73 6.79 -15.46
C ARG A 18 1.34 7.78 -14.47
N PHE A 19 0.52 8.32 -13.55
CA PHE A 19 0.99 9.19 -12.48
C PHE A 19 2.07 8.49 -11.64
N TRP A 20 1.74 7.34 -11.06
CA TRP A 20 2.65 6.60 -10.20
C TRP A 20 3.84 6.01 -10.95
N ALA A 21 3.66 5.55 -12.19
CA ALA A 21 4.75 5.08 -13.05
C ALA A 21 5.79 6.18 -13.27
N THR A 22 5.32 7.39 -13.62
CA THR A 22 6.21 8.53 -13.85
C THR A 22 6.85 9.02 -12.55
N LEU A 23 6.08 9.10 -11.45
CA LEU A 23 6.61 9.58 -10.16
C LEU A 23 7.69 8.64 -9.61
N LEU A 24 7.44 7.31 -9.65
CA LEU A 24 8.33 6.27 -9.13
C LEU A 24 9.42 5.83 -10.13
N ASP A 25 9.41 6.35 -11.35
CA ASP A 25 10.30 5.93 -12.46
C ASP A 25 10.22 4.41 -12.69
N ARG A 26 8.99 3.89 -12.82
CA ARG A 26 8.71 2.47 -13.06
C ARG A 26 7.97 2.27 -14.37
N GLN A 27 8.17 1.12 -14.99
CA GLN A 27 7.43 0.73 -16.19
C GLN A 27 6.18 -0.06 -15.80
N PRO A 28 4.99 0.33 -16.30
CA PRO A 28 3.79 -0.47 -16.13
C PRO A 28 3.91 -1.76 -16.93
N THR A 29 3.29 -2.81 -16.42
CA THR A 29 3.11 -4.08 -17.10
C THR A 29 1.62 -4.39 -17.20
N ASP A 30 1.21 -5.06 -18.29
CA ASP A 30 -0.12 -5.62 -18.34
C ASP A 30 -0.28 -6.64 -17.20
N ASP A 31 -1.28 -6.43 -16.39
CA ASP A 31 -1.64 -7.39 -15.38
C ASP A 31 -2.56 -8.43 -16.04
N PRO A 32 -2.20 -9.72 -16.04
CA PRO A 32 -3.04 -10.73 -16.67
C PRO A 32 -4.46 -10.65 -16.09
N LEU A 33 -5.44 -10.51 -16.97
CA LEU A 33 -6.85 -10.47 -16.57
C LEU A 33 -7.19 -11.81 -15.90
N PRO A 34 -7.55 -11.81 -14.61
CA PRO A 34 -8.10 -13.00 -14.00
C PRO A 34 -9.38 -13.42 -14.73
N PRO A 35 -9.70 -14.72 -14.79
CA PRO A 35 -10.96 -15.19 -15.37
C PRO A 35 -12.15 -14.44 -14.78
N GLY A 36 -13.00 -13.86 -15.64
CA GLY A 36 -14.20 -13.13 -15.22
C GLY A 36 -14.04 -11.61 -15.04
N GLN A 37 -12.85 -11.05 -15.16
CA GLN A 37 -12.67 -9.58 -15.26
C GLN A 37 -12.84 -9.10 -16.71
N THR A 38 -13.58 -8.01 -16.86
CA THR A 38 -13.87 -7.39 -18.18
C THR A 38 -13.00 -6.17 -18.47
N LEU A 39 -12.34 -5.62 -17.45
CA LEU A 39 -11.51 -4.43 -17.58
C LEU A 39 -10.10 -4.73 -17.07
N PRO A 40 -9.05 -4.33 -17.81
CA PRO A 40 -7.67 -4.56 -17.42
C PRO A 40 -7.31 -3.75 -16.19
N SER A 41 -6.58 -4.37 -15.26
CA SER A 41 -5.80 -3.67 -14.26
C SER A 41 -4.41 -3.36 -14.81
N THR A 42 -3.74 -2.37 -14.22
CA THR A 42 -2.36 -2.04 -14.54
C THR A 42 -1.49 -2.33 -13.32
N LEU A 43 -0.42 -3.09 -13.52
CA LEU A 43 0.55 -3.39 -12.46
C LEU A 43 1.81 -2.54 -12.67
N LEU A 44 2.28 -1.89 -11.62
CA LEU A 44 3.63 -1.36 -11.50
C LEU A 44 4.43 -2.31 -10.60
N PRO A 45 5.24 -3.19 -11.17
CA PRO A 45 6.02 -4.12 -10.36
C PRO A 45 6.94 -3.39 -9.38
N GLY A 46 7.09 -3.94 -8.20
CA GLY A 46 8.17 -3.55 -7.29
C GLY A 46 9.49 -4.19 -7.73
N ALA A 47 10.59 -3.49 -7.54
CA ALA A 47 11.95 -4.00 -7.73
C ALA A 47 12.77 -3.76 -6.46
N ASP A 48 13.80 -4.57 -6.23
CA ASP A 48 14.75 -4.39 -5.12
C ASP A 48 14.07 -4.26 -3.74
N GLY A 49 13.08 -5.12 -3.45
CA GLY A 49 12.31 -5.10 -2.21
C GLY A 49 11.25 -4.01 -2.12
N GLN A 50 11.09 -3.19 -3.16
CA GLN A 50 10.00 -2.20 -3.23
C GLN A 50 8.65 -2.86 -3.47
N LEU A 51 7.59 -2.33 -2.86
CA LEU A 51 6.21 -2.80 -3.09
C LEU A 51 5.75 -2.55 -4.52
N GLY A 52 5.01 -3.50 -5.07
CA GLY A 52 4.25 -3.30 -6.31
C GLY A 52 2.96 -2.52 -6.07
N LEU A 53 2.49 -1.80 -7.08
CA LEU A 53 1.20 -1.10 -7.06
C LEU A 53 0.32 -1.64 -8.19
N ARG A 54 -0.94 -1.97 -7.88
CA ARG A 54 -1.94 -2.41 -8.85
C ARG A 54 -3.09 -1.41 -8.88
N PHE A 55 -3.52 -1.02 -10.06
CA PHE A 55 -4.64 -0.09 -10.27
C PHE A 55 -5.78 -0.82 -10.96
N THR A 56 -6.90 -0.93 -10.24
CA THR A 56 -8.07 -1.74 -10.67
C THR A 56 -9.24 -0.82 -10.97
N PRO A 57 -9.97 -1.00 -12.08
CA PRO A 57 -11.16 -0.23 -12.38
C PRO A 57 -12.23 -0.37 -11.30
N SER A 58 -12.78 0.76 -10.84
CA SER A 58 -13.85 0.78 -9.85
C SER A 58 -14.69 2.04 -10.00
N SER A 59 -16.00 1.93 -9.80
CA SER A 59 -16.91 3.06 -9.67
C SER A 59 -17.09 3.55 -8.23
N THR A 60 -16.41 2.91 -7.28
CA THR A 60 -16.52 3.25 -5.86
C THR A 60 -15.91 4.62 -5.57
N ALA A 61 -16.72 5.53 -5.05
CA ALA A 61 -16.24 6.85 -4.64
C ALA A 61 -15.37 6.74 -3.37
N LYS A 62 -14.29 7.54 -3.32
CA LYS A 62 -13.49 7.70 -2.09
C LYS A 62 -14.34 8.36 -0.99
N ARG A 63 -14.29 7.80 0.21
CA ARG A 63 -14.98 8.32 1.40
C ARG A 63 -13.99 8.46 2.53
N GLY A 64 -13.79 9.70 3.01
CA GLY A 64 -12.87 9.99 4.10
C GLY A 64 -11.40 9.76 3.72
N ALA A 65 -10.51 9.75 4.72
CA ALA A 65 -9.10 9.44 4.56
C ALA A 65 -8.87 7.95 4.26
N ASN A 66 -7.82 7.67 3.52
CA ASN A 66 -7.37 6.29 3.31
C ASN A 66 -6.74 5.75 4.60
N ARG A 67 -6.87 4.46 4.84
CA ARG A 67 -6.19 3.76 5.94
C ARG A 67 -4.72 3.42 5.65
N MET A 68 -4.32 3.62 4.41
CA MET A 68 -2.95 3.35 3.95
C MET A 68 -2.50 4.51 3.07
N HIS A 69 -1.26 4.95 3.24
CA HIS A 69 -0.67 5.96 2.36
C HIS A 69 0.83 5.72 2.16
N LEU A 70 1.31 6.09 0.98
CA LEU A 70 2.71 5.89 0.60
C LEU A 70 3.58 7.04 1.11
N HIS A 71 4.78 6.71 1.57
CA HIS A 71 5.82 7.67 1.92
C HIS A 71 6.97 7.58 0.92
N LEU A 72 7.27 8.69 0.24
CA LEU A 72 8.40 8.83 -0.66
C LEU A 72 9.55 9.48 0.10
N THR A 73 10.75 8.91 0.03
CA THR A 73 11.93 9.44 0.70
C THR A 73 12.58 10.56 -0.10
N SER A 74 13.33 11.42 0.58
CA SER A 74 14.12 12.48 -0.03
C SER A 74 15.56 12.43 0.46
N THR A 75 16.50 12.75 -0.41
CA THR A 75 17.94 12.77 -0.09
C THR A 75 18.44 14.15 0.35
N SER A 76 17.66 15.20 0.09
CA SER A 76 17.90 16.60 0.50
C SER A 76 16.60 17.40 0.40
N ASP A 77 16.56 18.60 1.02
CA ASP A 77 15.41 19.51 0.89
C ASP A 77 15.13 19.86 -0.59
N ALA A 78 16.17 20.08 -1.38
CA ALA A 78 16.02 20.33 -2.81
C ALA A 78 15.44 19.13 -3.55
N ASP A 79 15.72 17.91 -3.11
CA ASP A 79 15.16 16.68 -3.65
C ASP A 79 13.68 16.53 -3.29
N GLN A 80 13.33 16.81 -2.03
CA GLN A 80 11.94 16.84 -1.57
C GLN A 80 11.11 17.81 -2.43
N GLN A 81 11.61 19.06 -2.61
CA GLN A 81 10.92 20.05 -3.41
C GLN A 81 10.79 19.65 -4.89
N ARG A 82 11.81 19.00 -5.48
CA ARG A 82 11.72 18.46 -6.85
C ARG A 82 10.65 17.36 -6.96
N THR A 83 10.59 16.46 -5.98
CA THR A 83 9.57 15.40 -5.93
C THR A 83 8.16 15.99 -5.84
N VAL A 84 7.95 16.98 -4.96
CA VAL A 84 6.68 17.70 -4.83
C VAL A 84 6.31 18.39 -6.13
N ALA A 85 7.23 19.16 -6.73
CA ALA A 85 6.99 19.85 -7.99
C ALA A 85 6.67 18.88 -9.14
N LYS A 86 7.37 17.74 -9.20
CA LYS A 86 7.07 16.66 -10.17
C LYS A 86 5.66 16.10 -9.97
N ALA A 87 5.28 15.78 -8.73
CA ALA A 87 3.95 15.27 -8.41
C ALA A 87 2.84 16.26 -8.78
N LEU A 88 3.00 17.55 -8.42
CA LEU A 88 2.05 18.61 -8.78
C LEU A 88 1.92 18.76 -10.30
N GLY A 89 3.05 18.71 -11.04
CA GLY A 89 3.07 18.75 -12.50
C GLY A 89 2.37 17.56 -13.16
N LEU A 90 2.26 16.42 -12.46
CA LEU A 90 1.54 15.23 -12.89
C LEU A 90 0.06 15.21 -12.47
N GLY A 91 -0.39 16.23 -11.75
CA GLY A 91 -1.79 16.38 -11.34
C GLY A 91 -2.11 16.02 -9.89
N ALA A 92 -1.09 15.88 -9.03
CA ALA A 92 -1.30 15.85 -7.58
C ALA A 92 -1.71 17.24 -7.06
N THR A 93 -2.26 17.28 -5.86
CA THR A 93 -2.62 18.51 -5.15
C THR A 93 -2.08 18.47 -3.73
N HIS A 94 -1.79 19.62 -3.14
CA HIS A 94 -1.53 19.70 -1.70
C HIS A 94 -2.79 19.31 -0.93
N LEU A 95 -2.60 18.59 0.17
CA LEU A 95 -3.67 18.19 1.06
C LEU A 95 -3.35 18.67 2.47
N ASP A 96 -4.27 19.45 3.06
CA ASP A 96 -4.22 19.84 4.45
C ASP A 96 -4.85 18.74 5.32
N VAL A 97 -4.04 18.11 6.15
CA VAL A 97 -4.45 17.08 7.11
C VAL A 97 -4.33 17.57 8.56
N GLY A 98 -4.19 18.89 8.78
CA GLY A 98 -3.93 19.48 10.08
C GLY A 98 -2.46 19.33 10.53
N GLN A 99 -1.55 19.16 9.60
CA GLN A 99 -0.12 19.00 9.83
C GLN A 99 0.46 20.23 10.56
N ARG A 100 1.37 19.99 11.51
CA ARG A 100 2.05 21.04 12.25
C ARG A 100 3.20 21.63 11.42
N PRO A 101 3.52 22.92 11.58
CA PRO A 101 4.59 23.57 10.82
C PRO A 101 5.99 22.95 11.02
N GLU A 102 6.24 22.33 12.18
CA GLU A 102 7.50 21.67 12.51
C GLU A 102 7.66 20.27 11.91
N GLU A 103 6.59 19.68 11.36
CA GLU A 103 6.63 18.41 10.67
C GLU A 103 7.17 18.61 9.26
N GLY A 104 8.32 17.98 8.97
CA GLY A 104 9.08 18.25 7.74
C GLY A 104 8.53 17.59 6.48
N HIS A 105 7.62 16.60 6.61
CA HIS A 105 7.02 15.93 5.46
C HIS A 105 5.94 16.79 4.77
N ILE A 106 5.71 16.55 3.49
CA ILE A 106 4.72 17.28 2.69
C ILE A 106 3.62 16.29 2.27
N VAL A 107 2.37 16.62 2.59
CA VAL A 107 1.22 15.77 2.27
C VAL A 107 0.59 16.21 0.96
N LEU A 108 0.41 15.25 0.07
CA LEU A 108 -0.19 15.41 -1.25
C LEU A 108 -1.32 14.41 -1.45
N ALA A 109 -2.22 14.72 -2.38
CA ALA A 109 -3.20 13.79 -2.91
C ALA A 109 -2.88 13.50 -4.38
N ASP A 110 -2.94 12.24 -4.79
CA ASP A 110 -2.79 11.83 -6.18
C ASP A 110 -4.02 12.24 -7.04
N PRO A 111 -4.04 12.04 -8.36
CA PRO A 111 -5.16 12.44 -9.22
C PRO A 111 -6.53 11.81 -8.90
N GLU A 112 -6.56 10.79 -8.05
CA GLU A 112 -7.79 10.13 -7.55
C GLU A 112 -8.08 10.48 -6.09
N GLY A 113 -7.29 11.40 -5.50
CA GLY A 113 -7.44 11.86 -4.14
C GLY A 113 -6.85 10.94 -3.07
N ASN A 114 -5.98 9.99 -3.44
CA ASN A 114 -5.31 9.16 -2.45
C ASN A 114 -4.14 9.92 -1.83
N GLU A 115 -4.09 9.95 -0.51
CA GLU A 115 -3.06 10.61 0.28
C GLU A 115 -1.71 9.92 0.08
N PHE A 116 -0.62 10.72 0.04
CA PHE A 116 0.75 10.26 0.14
C PHE A 116 1.65 11.37 0.67
N CYS A 117 2.78 11.00 1.27
CA CYS A 117 3.73 11.95 1.84
C CYS A 117 5.06 11.94 1.08
N VAL A 118 5.67 13.12 0.97
CA VAL A 118 7.08 13.27 0.59
C VAL A 118 7.85 13.62 1.86
N ILE A 119 8.63 12.65 2.33
CA ILE A 119 9.30 12.71 3.64
C ILE A 119 10.56 13.56 3.52
N GLU A 120 10.84 14.33 4.55
CA GLU A 120 12.03 15.16 4.70
C GLU A 120 13.33 14.33 4.66
N PRO A 121 14.46 14.92 4.26
CA PRO A 121 15.74 14.21 4.26
C PRO A 121 16.20 13.91 5.70
N GLY A 122 17.00 12.86 5.84
CA GLY A 122 17.59 12.49 7.13
C GLY A 122 16.65 11.70 8.04
N ASN A 123 15.48 11.30 7.59
CA ASN A 123 14.59 10.43 8.34
C ASN A 123 15.25 9.08 8.58
N SER A 124 15.64 8.81 9.85
CA SER A 124 16.40 7.63 10.24
C SER A 124 15.58 6.33 10.14
N PHE A 125 14.26 6.41 10.34
CA PHE A 125 13.38 5.26 10.23
C PHE A 125 13.34 4.72 8.78
N LEU A 126 13.39 5.61 7.78
CA LEU A 126 13.35 5.25 6.37
C LEU A 126 14.74 5.11 5.71
N ALA A 127 15.80 5.18 6.50
CA ALA A 127 17.16 5.02 5.97
C ALA A 127 17.33 3.66 5.27
N GLY A 128 17.80 3.69 4.04
CA GLY A 128 18.04 2.47 3.23
C GLY A 128 16.81 1.82 2.61
N CYS A 129 15.60 2.41 2.77
CA CYS A 129 14.36 1.84 2.21
C CYS A 129 14.17 2.07 0.71
N GLY A 130 15.02 2.91 0.08
CA GLY A 130 14.82 3.33 -1.31
C GLY A 130 13.75 4.41 -1.47
N TYR A 131 13.40 4.77 -2.73
CA TYR A 131 12.55 5.93 -3.00
C TYR A 131 11.12 5.76 -2.48
N LEU A 132 10.48 4.60 -2.67
CA LEU A 132 9.24 4.25 -1.99
C LEU A 132 9.59 3.67 -0.63
N GLY A 133 9.75 4.55 0.38
CA GLY A 133 10.30 4.20 1.68
C GLY A 133 9.37 3.38 2.56
N GLU A 134 8.08 3.72 2.53
CA GLU A 134 7.12 3.13 3.45
C GLU A 134 5.71 3.08 2.86
N LEU A 135 4.94 2.10 3.28
CA LEU A 135 3.49 2.10 3.30
C LEU A 135 3.07 2.25 4.77
N ALA A 136 2.61 3.43 5.14
CA ALA A 136 2.04 3.70 6.45
C ALA A 136 0.58 3.27 6.49
N CYS A 137 0.18 2.52 7.53
CA CYS A 137 -1.15 1.94 7.68
C CYS A 137 -1.73 2.26 9.06
N ASP A 138 -3.05 2.42 9.13
CA ASP A 138 -3.77 2.33 10.39
C ASP A 138 -3.84 0.86 10.84
N GLY A 139 -3.69 0.62 12.12
CA GLY A 139 -3.81 -0.70 12.72
C GLY A 139 -3.06 -0.79 14.03
N ALA A 140 -3.63 -1.50 14.98
CA ALA A 140 -2.96 -1.79 16.25
C ALA A 140 -1.84 -2.82 16.06
N ARG A 141 -1.02 -2.99 17.09
CA ARG A 141 0.19 -3.84 17.08
C ARG A 141 -0.07 -5.26 16.55
N GLU A 142 -1.21 -5.87 16.88
CA GLU A 142 -1.56 -7.23 16.42
C GLU A 142 -1.69 -7.36 14.90
N VAL A 143 -2.04 -6.26 14.20
CA VAL A 143 -2.11 -6.26 12.73
C VAL A 143 -0.71 -6.43 12.14
N GLY A 144 0.28 -5.70 12.65
CA GLY A 144 1.67 -5.86 12.20
C GLY A 144 2.25 -7.23 12.53
N LEU A 145 1.93 -7.80 13.68
CA LEU A 145 2.32 -9.17 14.04
C LEU A 145 1.72 -10.21 13.07
N PHE A 146 0.44 -10.05 12.74
CA PHE A 146 -0.23 -10.88 11.75
C PHE A 146 0.48 -10.81 10.38
N TRP A 147 0.74 -9.61 9.89
CA TRP A 147 1.36 -9.42 8.58
C TRP A 147 2.84 -9.88 8.56
N SER A 148 3.57 -9.74 9.66
CA SER A 148 4.90 -10.32 9.84
C SER A 148 4.87 -11.84 9.63
N ALA A 149 3.95 -12.53 10.31
CA ALA A 149 3.78 -13.99 10.18
C ALA A 149 3.23 -14.39 8.79
N ALA A 150 2.28 -13.62 8.24
CA ALA A 150 1.67 -13.91 6.95
C ALA A 150 2.67 -13.82 5.79
N LEU A 151 3.56 -12.82 5.79
CA LEU A 151 4.57 -12.61 4.76
C LEU A 151 5.91 -13.31 5.06
N GLY A 152 6.13 -13.72 6.31
CA GLY A 152 7.44 -14.18 6.78
C GLY A 152 8.50 -13.05 6.78
N TRP A 153 8.04 -11.81 6.95
CA TRP A 153 8.92 -10.63 7.02
C TRP A 153 9.22 -10.28 8.47
N PRO A 154 10.48 -10.03 8.85
CA PRO A 154 10.83 -9.67 10.22
C PRO A 154 10.21 -8.33 10.62
N LEU A 155 9.87 -8.22 11.90
CA LEU A 155 9.63 -6.93 12.54
C LEU A 155 10.95 -6.16 12.59
N VAL A 156 10.94 -4.92 12.07
CA VAL A 156 12.09 -3.98 12.12
C VAL A 156 11.80 -2.81 13.07
N TRP A 157 10.56 -2.72 13.56
CA TRP A 157 10.12 -1.81 14.61
C TRP A 157 8.98 -2.48 15.40
N ASP A 158 9.01 -2.39 16.72
CA ASP A 158 7.98 -2.90 17.62
C ASP A 158 8.05 -2.12 18.94
N GLN A 159 7.26 -1.03 19.06
CA GLN A 159 7.23 -0.18 20.24
C GLN A 159 5.80 0.33 20.51
N GLY A 160 5.26 -0.01 21.69
CA GLY A 160 3.88 0.36 22.05
C GLY A 160 2.86 -0.27 21.10
N GLU A 161 2.03 0.56 20.48
CA GLU A 161 1.06 0.14 19.47
C GLU A 161 1.64 0.14 18.05
N GLU A 162 2.87 0.64 17.87
CA GLU A 162 3.49 0.79 16.56
C GLU A 162 4.31 -0.44 16.19
N THR A 163 4.18 -0.87 14.94
CA THR A 163 4.97 -1.95 14.37
C THR A 163 5.39 -1.62 12.94
N ALA A 164 6.52 -2.14 12.51
CA ALA A 164 6.88 -2.16 11.10
C ALA A 164 7.56 -3.47 10.72
N ILE A 165 7.26 -3.93 9.52
CA ILE A 165 7.91 -5.09 8.89
C ILE A 165 8.64 -4.65 7.63
N GLN A 166 9.64 -5.43 7.24
CA GLN A 166 10.39 -5.20 6.00
C GLN A 166 10.78 -6.54 5.38
N SER A 167 10.79 -6.60 4.05
CA SER A 167 11.29 -7.77 3.36
C SER A 167 12.74 -8.08 3.79
N PRO A 168 13.14 -9.37 3.91
CA PRO A 168 14.55 -9.72 4.13
C PRO A 168 15.51 -9.19 3.05
N GLN A 169 15.00 -8.80 1.89
CA GLN A 169 15.75 -8.13 0.83
C GLN A 169 15.86 -6.61 1.01
N GLY A 170 15.28 -6.06 2.09
CA GLY A 170 15.19 -4.62 2.29
C GLY A 170 14.04 -3.98 1.51
N GLY A 171 14.17 -2.71 1.14
CA GLY A 171 13.19 -1.96 0.35
C GLY A 171 12.12 -1.29 1.20
N THR A 172 10.87 -1.25 0.71
CA THR A 172 9.75 -0.56 1.36
C THR A 172 9.40 -1.22 2.70
N LYS A 173 9.29 -0.43 3.76
CA LYS A 173 8.68 -0.86 5.03
C LYS A 173 7.15 -0.82 4.92
N VAL A 174 6.49 -1.71 5.66
CA VAL A 174 5.06 -1.62 5.93
C VAL A 174 4.90 -1.41 7.43
N ALA A 175 4.31 -0.28 7.81
CA ALA A 175 4.20 0.10 9.21
C ALA A 175 2.74 0.32 9.62
N TRP A 176 2.44 0.04 10.88
CA TRP A 176 1.15 0.30 11.52
C TRP A 176 1.38 1.23 12.70
N GLY A 177 0.75 2.41 12.65
CA GLY A 177 0.93 3.51 13.61
C GLY A 177 -0.15 3.60 14.70
N GLY A 178 -0.88 2.52 14.96
CA GLY A 178 -2.00 2.50 15.89
C GLY A 178 -3.37 2.47 15.19
N PRO A 179 -4.46 2.34 15.96
CA PRO A 179 -5.81 2.37 15.41
C PRO A 179 -6.12 3.74 14.79
N PRO A 180 -7.02 3.82 13.79
CA PRO A 180 -7.40 5.10 13.17
C PRO A 180 -8.04 6.04 14.20
N ASP A 181 -7.72 7.33 14.11
CA ASP A 181 -8.24 8.38 14.98
C ASP A 181 -9.76 8.62 14.77
N ALA A 182 -10.30 8.22 13.64
CA ALA A 182 -11.70 8.36 13.29
C ALA A 182 -12.33 7.03 12.85
N PRO A 183 -13.65 6.86 13.00
CA PRO A 183 -14.34 5.69 12.49
C PRO A 183 -14.09 5.50 10.99
N VAL A 184 -13.69 4.29 10.63
CA VAL A 184 -13.38 3.94 9.25
C VAL A 184 -14.65 3.90 8.41
N GLN A 185 -14.65 4.60 7.28
CA GLN A 185 -15.76 4.61 6.32
C GLN A 185 -15.51 3.59 5.21
N ALA A 186 -16.26 2.50 5.22
CA ALA A 186 -16.26 1.53 4.11
C ALA A 186 -17.10 2.02 2.92
N PRO A 187 -16.84 1.59 1.69
CA PRO A 187 -15.77 0.67 1.29
C PRO A 187 -14.42 1.38 1.12
N HIS A 188 -13.33 0.66 1.43
CA HIS A 188 -11.98 1.13 1.18
C HIS A 188 -11.62 0.95 -0.29
N ARG A 189 -10.84 1.90 -0.82
CA ARG A 189 -10.33 1.84 -2.20
C ARG A 189 -8.91 1.28 -2.29
N GLN A 190 -8.31 0.96 -1.17
CA GLN A 190 -6.98 0.37 -1.08
C GLN A 190 -7.06 -0.94 -0.31
N ARG A 191 -6.23 -1.90 -0.72
CA ARG A 191 -6.11 -3.19 -0.04
C ARG A 191 -4.77 -3.84 -0.33
N PHE A 192 -4.40 -4.78 0.48
CA PHE A 192 -3.34 -5.73 0.17
C PHE A 192 -3.83 -6.80 -0.81
N ASP A 193 -3.03 -7.06 -1.83
CA ASP A 193 -3.18 -8.21 -2.73
C ASP A 193 -1.98 -9.13 -2.56
N LEU A 194 -2.24 -10.38 -2.20
CA LEU A 194 -1.25 -11.45 -2.08
C LEU A 194 -1.35 -12.42 -3.24
N THR A 195 -0.23 -13.01 -3.63
CA THR A 195 -0.19 -14.18 -4.51
C THR A 195 0.22 -15.41 -3.72
N ALA A 196 -0.57 -16.49 -3.81
CA ALA A 196 -0.31 -17.72 -3.09
C ALA A 196 1.00 -18.37 -3.57
N PRO A 197 1.89 -18.79 -2.66
CA PRO A 197 3.08 -19.54 -3.02
C PRO A 197 2.71 -20.83 -3.77
N GLY A 198 3.35 -21.05 -4.91
CA GLY A 198 3.07 -22.26 -5.72
C GLY A 198 1.66 -22.34 -6.31
N GLY A 199 0.85 -21.27 -6.19
CA GLY A 199 -0.52 -21.21 -6.73
C GLY A 199 -1.57 -21.99 -5.90
N ASP A 200 -1.21 -22.55 -4.76
CA ASP A 200 -2.17 -23.27 -3.88
C ASP A 200 -2.90 -22.29 -2.96
N GLN A 201 -3.92 -21.64 -3.53
CA GLN A 201 -4.74 -20.65 -2.84
C GLN A 201 -5.47 -21.27 -1.62
N GLN A 202 -5.95 -22.52 -1.73
CA GLN A 202 -6.73 -23.14 -0.65
C GLN A 202 -5.86 -23.44 0.58
N ALA A 203 -4.66 -23.99 0.37
CA ALA A 203 -3.72 -24.21 1.46
C ALA A 203 -3.31 -22.89 2.11
N GLU A 204 -3.09 -21.83 1.31
CA GLU A 204 -2.73 -20.52 1.82
C GLU A 204 -3.87 -19.83 2.58
N VAL A 205 -5.14 -19.96 2.14
CA VAL A 205 -6.31 -19.54 2.92
C VAL A 205 -6.32 -20.23 4.29
N GLY A 206 -6.11 -21.56 4.32
CA GLY A 206 -6.03 -22.31 5.57
C GLY A 206 -4.92 -21.81 6.49
N ARG A 207 -3.74 -21.51 5.94
CA ARG A 207 -2.61 -20.96 6.69
C ARG A 207 -2.91 -19.57 7.27
N LEU A 208 -3.44 -18.66 6.45
CA LEU A 208 -3.76 -17.29 6.87
C LEU A 208 -4.88 -17.24 7.91
N THR A 209 -5.89 -18.10 7.78
CA THR A 209 -6.95 -18.21 8.80
C THR A 209 -6.41 -18.80 10.10
N GLY A 210 -5.47 -19.73 10.04
CA GLY A 210 -4.76 -20.24 11.22
C GLY A 210 -3.90 -19.17 11.93
N LEU A 211 -3.50 -18.10 11.23
CA LEU A 211 -2.77 -16.95 11.79
C LEU A 211 -3.71 -15.85 12.33
N GLY A 212 -5.02 -15.95 12.11
CA GLY A 212 -5.99 -14.99 12.63
C GLY A 212 -6.77 -14.22 11.57
N ALA A 213 -6.57 -14.46 10.27
CA ALA A 213 -7.44 -13.90 9.25
C ALA A 213 -8.81 -14.56 9.26
N THR A 214 -9.83 -13.81 8.87
CA THR A 214 -11.19 -14.34 8.67
C THR A 214 -11.46 -14.48 7.18
N TRP A 215 -11.84 -15.67 6.72
CA TRP A 215 -12.32 -15.87 5.35
C TRP A 215 -13.70 -15.22 5.18
N LEU A 216 -13.86 -14.42 4.14
CA LEU A 216 -15.12 -13.71 3.89
C LEU A 216 -15.90 -14.30 2.72
N ARG A 217 -15.30 -14.38 1.55
CA ARG A 217 -15.94 -14.87 0.30
C ARG A 217 -14.92 -15.14 -0.79
N ALA A 218 -15.33 -15.83 -1.83
CA ALA A 218 -14.66 -15.81 -3.12
C ALA A 218 -15.09 -14.55 -3.91
N ALA A 219 -14.15 -13.91 -4.59
CA ALA A 219 -14.44 -12.81 -5.52
C ALA A 219 -14.75 -13.36 -6.92
N ALA A 220 -15.36 -12.52 -7.78
CA ALA A 220 -15.73 -12.90 -9.14
C ALA A 220 -14.51 -13.26 -10.02
N ASP A 221 -13.33 -12.72 -9.70
CA ASP A 221 -12.06 -13.00 -10.37
C ASP A 221 -11.37 -14.29 -9.87
N GLY A 222 -12.02 -15.02 -8.98
CA GLY A 222 -11.49 -16.27 -8.38
C GLY A 222 -10.50 -16.03 -7.25
N SER A 223 -10.20 -14.80 -6.87
CA SER A 223 -9.41 -14.52 -5.67
C SER A 223 -10.22 -14.82 -4.39
N ALA A 224 -9.54 -15.22 -3.33
CA ALA A 224 -10.14 -15.30 -2.00
C ALA A 224 -10.07 -13.90 -1.33
N VAL A 225 -11.19 -13.48 -0.73
CA VAL A 225 -11.27 -12.26 0.08
C VAL A 225 -11.24 -12.66 1.54
N LEU A 226 -10.27 -12.12 2.26
CA LEU A 226 -10.08 -12.32 3.69
C LEU A 226 -10.09 -10.97 4.41
N ILE A 227 -10.24 -11.02 5.73
CA ILE A 227 -10.16 -9.88 6.64
C ILE A 227 -9.00 -10.12 7.59
N ASP A 228 -8.11 -9.15 7.76
CA ASP A 228 -7.03 -9.18 8.73
C ASP A 228 -7.55 -8.88 10.17
N PRO A 229 -6.74 -9.05 11.23
CA PRO A 229 -7.16 -8.75 12.60
C PRO A 229 -7.61 -7.30 12.83
N GLY A 230 -7.19 -6.35 12.00
CA GLY A 230 -7.60 -4.95 12.03
C GLY A 230 -8.90 -4.65 11.28
N GLY A 231 -9.56 -5.68 10.74
CA GLY A 231 -10.82 -5.52 9.99
C GLY A 231 -10.63 -5.06 8.54
N ASN A 232 -9.42 -5.11 7.98
CA ASN A 232 -9.15 -4.71 6.60
C ASN A 232 -9.33 -5.89 5.65
N GLU A 233 -10.11 -5.68 4.57
CA GLU A 233 -10.18 -6.67 3.50
C GLU A 233 -8.84 -6.73 2.74
N PHE A 234 -8.41 -7.94 2.43
CA PHE A 234 -7.30 -8.20 1.52
C PHE A 234 -7.65 -9.35 0.58
N ARG A 235 -6.94 -9.46 -0.53
CA ARG A 235 -7.15 -10.52 -1.50
C ARG A 235 -5.97 -11.47 -1.59
N LEU A 236 -6.29 -12.73 -1.80
CA LEU A 236 -5.32 -13.77 -2.10
C LEU A 236 -5.62 -14.32 -3.50
N HIS A 237 -4.69 -14.10 -4.42
CA HIS A 237 -4.68 -14.64 -5.77
C HIS A 237 -3.97 -15.99 -5.81
N ARG A 238 -4.21 -16.75 -6.88
CA ARG A 238 -3.50 -18.00 -7.16
C ARG A 238 -2.05 -17.77 -7.52
#